data_84b1b26ca51f52a49445a132126a74da
#
_entry.id   84b1b26ca51f52a49445a132126a74da
#
_cell.length_a   1.000
_cell.length_b   1.000
_cell.length_c   1.000
_cell.angle_alpha   90.00
_cell.angle_beta   90.00
_cell.angle_gamma   90.00
#
_symmetry.space_group_name_H-M   'P 1'
#
loop_
_entity.id
_entity.type
_entity.pdbx_description
1 polymer ?
#
loop_
_entity_poly.entity_id
_entity_poly.type
_entity_poly.pdbx_seq_one_letter_code
_entity_poly.pdbx_strand_id
1 'polypeptide(L)'
;EQLYYDAFARAKEYAKNKKNHPNKHQVDLELETLVEILEGKRHITCHSYVQSEINMLMHVADSMGFKINTFTHILEGYKVADKMKAHGVSASSFSDWWAYKMEVEDAIPYNADIMHKVGLTVAINSDDAEMARRLNQEAAKVVKYGGVTEEEALKMVTLNPAKMLHVADRVGSLLPGKDADVVVWSDHPLSIYAKSLYTIVDGAIYFDRKKDDEMQQKVDQERTRLVRKMNGEKRSGAPVIPAQPSYQMMHSCHDHGHSHGLLVIDIE
;
A
#
# COMPACT_ATOMS: atom_id res chain seq x y z
N GLU A 1 -2.88 25.03 -4.48
CA GLU A 1 -1.46 25.41 -4.65
C GLU A 1 -1.08 26.52 -3.68
N GLN A 2 -1.77 27.69 -3.67
CA GLN A 2 -1.45 28.83 -2.80
C GLN A 2 -1.38 28.45 -1.32
N LEU A 3 -2.29 27.63 -0.83
CA LEU A 3 -2.33 27.17 0.55
C LEU A 3 -1.01 26.52 0.99
N TYR A 4 -0.40 25.71 0.13
CA TYR A 4 0.88 25.07 0.42
C TYR A 4 2.03 26.11 0.46
N TYR A 5 2.07 27.04 -0.47
CA TYR A 5 3.04 28.11 -0.46
C TYR A 5 2.97 28.95 0.83
N ASP A 6 1.77 29.32 1.24
CA ASP A 6 1.55 30.12 2.46
C ASP A 6 1.97 29.32 3.71
N ALA A 7 1.62 28.04 3.78
CA ALA A 7 1.97 27.18 4.91
C ALA A 7 3.49 27.01 5.06
N PHE A 8 4.20 26.71 3.97
CA PHE A 8 5.65 26.56 4.00
C PHE A 8 6.40 27.90 4.17
N ALA A 9 5.86 29.02 3.67
CA ALA A 9 6.40 30.35 3.92
C ALA A 9 6.33 30.69 5.41
N ARG A 10 5.18 30.44 6.06
CA ARG A 10 5.01 30.60 7.51
C ARG A 10 5.98 29.71 8.29
N ALA A 11 6.16 28.46 7.87
CA ALA A 11 7.09 27.53 8.51
C ALA A 11 8.54 28.02 8.44
N LYS A 12 8.96 28.59 7.30
CA LYS A 12 10.30 29.19 7.16
C LYS A 12 10.49 30.39 8.08
N GLU A 13 9.50 31.27 8.18
CA GLU A 13 9.54 32.41 9.09
C GLU A 13 9.58 31.97 10.57
N TYR A 14 8.75 30.98 10.92
CA TYR A 14 8.73 30.37 12.25
C TYR A 14 10.11 29.79 12.63
N ALA A 15 10.72 28.99 11.74
CA ALA A 15 12.04 28.42 11.97
C ALA A 15 13.11 29.49 12.18
N LYS A 16 13.07 30.60 11.41
CA LYS A 16 13.97 31.77 11.57
C LYS A 16 13.77 32.43 12.92
N ASN A 17 12.53 32.65 13.33
CA ASN A 17 12.20 33.29 14.61
C ASN A 17 12.61 32.42 15.80
N LYS A 18 12.40 31.11 15.73
CA LYS A 18 12.83 30.12 16.72
C LYS A 18 14.36 30.16 16.93
N LYS A 19 15.12 30.22 15.84
CA LYS A 19 16.58 30.29 15.86
C LYS A 19 17.07 31.61 16.48
N ASN A 20 16.42 32.74 16.14
CA ASN A 20 16.83 34.05 16.59
C ASN A 20 16.42 34.37 18.05
N HIS A 21 15.32 33.78 18.52
CA HIS A 21 14.73 34.06 19.84
C HIS A 21 14.36 32.79 20.61
N PRO A 22 15.30 31.88 20.92
CA PRO A 22 14.97 30.54 21.45
C PRO A 22 14.24 30.59 22.81
N ASN A 23 14.50 31.60 23.63
CA ASN A 23 13.90 31.75 24.97
C ASN A 23 12.52 32.45 24.97
N LYS A 24 12.07 32.99 23.85
CA LYS A 24 10.81 33.73 23.71
C LYS A 24 9.89 33.07 22.67
N HIS A 25 10.27 31.90 22.16
CA HIS A 25 9.59 31.24 21.10
C HIS A 25 8.44 30.37 21.65
N GLN A 26 7.24 30.64 21.19
CA GLN A 26 6.08 29.79 21.45
C GLN A 26 6.06 28.61 20.44
N VAL A 27 5.93 27.41 20.95
CA VAL A 27 5.87 26.21 20.10
C VAL A 27 4.52 26.15 19.36
N ASP A 28 4.60 26.01 18.04
CA ASP A 28 3.47 25.75 17.15
C ASP A 28 3.68 24.38 16.50
N LEU A 29 2.88 23.39 16.90
CA LEU A 29 3.05 22.01 16.47
C LEU A 29 2.80 21.79 14.97
N GLU A 30 1.94 22.60 14.33
CA GLU A 30 1.72 22.55 12.89
C GLU A 30 2.96 23.01 12.14
N LEU A 31 3.51 24.14 12.54
CA LEU A 31 4.70 24.71 11.92
C LEU A 31 5.96 23.90 12.21
N GLU A 32 6.08 23.29 13.40
CA GLU A 32 7.19 22.35 13.72
C GLU A 32 7.21 21.19 12.73
N THR A 33 6.04 20.60 12.41
CA THR A 33 5.94 19.51 11.42
C THR A 33 6.42 19.94 10.03
N LEU A 34 6.05 21.14 9.57
CA LEU A 34 6.49 21.67 8.29
C LEU A 34 7.99 22.02 8.29
N VAL A 35 8.53 22.48 9.43
CA VAL A 35 9.97 22.71 9.59
C VAL A 35 10.74 21.40 9.49
N GLU A 36 10.27 20.32 10.11
CA GLU A 36 10.89 19.00 9.98
C GLU A 36 10.92 18.50 8.52
N ILE A 37 9.89 18.81 7.72
CA ILE A 37 9.88 18.53 6.29
C ILE A 37 10.94 19.34 5.55
N LEU A 38 11.03 20.65 5.81
CA LEU A 38 12.04 21.55 5.23
C LEU A 38 13.47 21.14 5.59
N GLU A 39 13.67 20.57 6.78
CA GLU A 39 14.95 20.06 7.26
C GLU A 39 15.26 18.62 6.81
N GLY A 40 14.34 17.97 6.08
CA GLY A 40 14.49 16.58 5.62
C GLY A 40 14.40 15.52 6.73
N LYS A 41 13.88 15.90 7.90
CA LYS A 41 13.67 14.97 9.03
C LYS A 41 12.37 14.19 8.93
N ARG A 42 11.41 14.72 8.20
CA ARG A 42 10.10 14.10 7.95
C ARG A 42 9.89 13.91 6.46
N HIS A 43 9.47 12.73 6.09
CA HIS A 43 9.22 12.35 4.70
C HIS A 43 7.74 12.47 4.36
N ILE A 44 7.44 12.94 3.14
CA ILE A 44 6.08 13.06 2.63
C ILE A 44 5.77 11.88 1.73
N THR A 45 4.72 11.13 2.06
CA THR A 45 4.03 10.23 1.14
C THR A 45 2.71 10.87 0.76
N CYS A 46 2.51 11.16 -0.53
CA CYS A 46 1.36 11.89 -1.01
C CYS A 46 0.44 10.99 -1.83
N HIS A 47 -0.83 10.93 -1.46
CA HIS A 47 -1.88 10.29 -2.26
C HIS A 47 -2.24 11.20 -3.43
N SER A 48 -2.16 10.68 -4.66
CA SER A 48 -2.58 11.40 -5.86
C SER A 48 -2.86 10.41 -6.99
N TYR A 49 -3.72 10.76 -7.92
CA TYR A 49 -4.04 9.95 -9.10
C TYR A 49 -3.62 10.64 -10.39
N VAL A 50 -3.93 11.92 -10.51
CA VAL A 50 -3.89 12.70 -11.75
C VAL A 50 -2.57 13.42 -11.92
N GLN A 51 -2.04 13.41 -13.13
CA GLN A 51 -0.73 13.99 -13.45
C GLN A 51 -0.60 15.48 -13.11
N SER A 52 -1.69 16.24 -13.19
CA SER A 52 -1.67 17.68 -12.87
C SER A 52 -1.41 17.95 -11.39
N GLU A 53 -1.97 17.15 -10.50
CA GLU A 53 -1.76 17.25 -9.04
C GLU A 53 -0.33 16.83 -8.67
N ILE A 54 0.16 15.72 -9.24
CA ILE A 54 1.53 15.23 -9.05
C ILE A 54 2.53 16.33 -9.46
N ASN A 55 2.34 16.90 -10.65
CA ASN A 55 3.21 17.95 -11.18
C ASN A 55 3.14 19.24 -10.33
N MET A 56 1.93 19.65 -9.95
CA MET A 56 1.71 20.83 -9.10
C MET A 56 2.46 20.72 -7.77
N LEU A 57 2.34 19.60 -7.07
CA LEU A 57 2.97 19.44 -5.77
C LEU A 57 4.51 19.38 -5.88
N MET A 58 5.06 18.78 -6.94
CA MET A 58 6.50 18.83 -7.21
C MET A 58 6.98 20.28 -7.42
N HIS A 59 6.23 21.12 -8.17
CA HIS A 59 6.57 22.53 -8.33
C HIS A 59 6.57 23.30 -7.01
N VAL A 60 5.59 23.07 -6.15
CA VAL A 60 5.57 23.65 -4.79
C VAL A 60 6.80 23.19 -4.01
N ALA A 61 7.09 21.91 -4.00
CA ALA A 61 8.22 21.34 -3.27
C ALA A 61 9.56 21.92 -3.74
N ASP A 62 9.79 21.96 -5.06
CA ASP A 62 11.03 22.54 -5.63
C ASP A 62 11.15 24.03 -5.32
N SER A 63 10.06 24.80 -5.40
CA SER A 63 10.04 26.23 -5.11
C SER A 63 10.29 26.53 -3.62
N MET A 64 9.77 25.67 -2.75
CA MET A 64 9.92 25.83 -1.29
C MET A 64 11.13 25.11 -0.71
N GLY A 65 11.85 24.32 -1.52
CA GLY A 65 13.12 23.69 -1.15
C GLY A 65 12.96 22.46 -0.26
N PHE A 66 11.88 21.69 -0.44
CA PHE A 66 11.71 20.38 0.18
C PHE A 66 11.54 19.29 -0.88
N LYS A 67 11.47 18.03 -0.49
CA LYS A 67 11.31 16.89 -1.39
C LYS A 67 10.08 16.08 -1.02
N ILE A 68 9.34 15.66 -2.05
CA ILE A 68 8.34 14.60 -1.92
C ILE A 68 9.10 13.27 -1.94
N ASN A 69 8.86 12.41 -0.96
CA ASN A 69 9.49 11.10 -0.89
C ASN A 69 8.84 10.10 -1.85
N THR A 70 7.53 9.99 -1.79
CA THR A 70 6.77 9.02 -2.60
C THR A 70 5.39 9.57 -2.94
N PHE A 71 4.99 9.42 -4.19
CA PHE A 71 3.58 9.49 -4.56
C PHE A 71 2.97 8.10 -4.55
N THR A 72 1.77 7.96 -3.97
CA THR A 72 1.09 6.69 -3.79
C THR A 72 -0.13 6.56 -4.71
N HIS A 73 -0.38 5.34 -5.23
CA HIS A 73 -1.43 4.94 -6.18
C HIS A 73 -1.61 5.88 -7.38
N ILE A 74 -0.48 6.36 -7.92
CA ILE A 74 -0.47 7.31 -9.04
C ILE A 74 -0.68 6.59 -10.37
N LEU A 75 -1.93 6.49 -10.80
CA LEU A 75 -2.27 5.79 -12.04
C LEU A 75 -1.94 6.57 -13.32
N GLU A 76 -1.71 7.88 -13.22
CA GLU A 76 -1.20 8.71 -14.30
C GLU A 76 0.30 9.07 -14.19
N GLY A 77 1.05 8.37 -13.33
CA GLY A 77 2.49 8.62 -13.14
C GLY A 77 3.29 8.54 -14.43
N TYR A 78 2.89 7.67 -15.37
CA TYR A 78 3.53 7.51 -16.67
C TYR A 78 3.56 8.79 -17.50
N LYS A 79 2.60 9.71 -17.33
CA LYS A 79 2.51 10.97 -18.06
C LYS A 79 3.55 12.00 -17.61
N VAL A 80 4.09 11.86 -16.40
CA VAL A 80 5.02 12.81 -15.77
C VAL A 80 6.27 12.13 -15.19
N ALA A 81 6.56 10.93 -15.66
CA ALA A 81 7.65 10.10 -15.11
C ALA A 81 9.03 10.77 -15.23
N ASP A 82 9.29 11.51 -16.31
CA ASP A 82 10.51 12.27 -16.52
C ASP A 82 10.70 13.38 -15.48
N LYS A 83 9.63 14.13 -15.18
CA LYS A 83 9.62 15.18 -14.16
C LYS A 83 9.78 14.60 -12.75
N MET A 84 9.09 13.49 -12.48
CA MET A 84 9.24 12.76 -11.24
C MET A 84 10.69 12.28 -11.04
N LYS A 85 11.32 11.79 -12.09
CA LYS A 85 12.74 11.40 -12.06
C LYS A 85 13.64 12.59 -11.77
N ALA A 86 13.40 13.74 -12.42
CA ALA A 86 14.16 14.97 -12.17
C ALA A 86 14.01 15.48 -10.73
N HIS A 87 12.79 15.41 -10.17
CA HIS A 87 12.52 15.75 -8.78
C HIS A 87 13.19 14.77 -7.78
N GLY A 88 13.34 13.50 -8.19
CA GLY A 88 13.93 12.45 -7.36
C GLY A 88 12.92 11.74 -6.45
N VAL A 89 11.62 11.79 -6.80
CA VAL A 89 10.54 11.14 -6.05
C VAL A 89 10.41 9.66 -6.45
N SER A 90 9.95 8.84 -5.52
CA SER A 90 9.53 7.46 -5.77
C SER A 90 8.03 7.37 -6.08
N ALA A 91 7.60 6.26 -6.69
CA ALA A 91 6.24 6.04 -7.12
C ALA A 91 5.68 4.72 -6.63
N SER A 92 4.46 4.71 -6.12
CA SER A 92 3.72 3.47 -5.94
C SER A 92 2.43 3.50 -6.76
N SER A 93 2.03 2.35 -7.31
CA SER A 93 0.89 2.24 -8.21
C SER A 93 0.18 0.90 -8.04
N PHE A 94 -1.08 0.84 -8.49
CA PHE A 94 -1.76 -0.43 -8.73
C PHE A 94 -1.30 -1.04 -10.06
N SER A 95 -1.39 -2.36 -10.19
CA SER A 95 -0.98 -3.04 -11.40
C SER A 95 -2.02 -2.97 -12.51
N ASP A 96 -3.31 -3.02 -12.20
CA ASP A 96 -4.40 -3.09 -13.17
C ASP A 96 -5.73 -2.49 -12.72
N TRP A 97 -5.71 -1.55 -11.78
CA TRP A 97 -6.90 -0.82 -11.38
C TRP A 97 -7.12 0.36 -12.31
N TRP A 98 -8.05 0.24 -13.24
CA TRP A 98 -8.43 1.29 -14.17
C TRP A 98 -9.95 1.46 -14.23
N ALA A 99 -10.39 2.66 -14.60
CA ALA A 99 -11.77 3.01 -14.95
C ALA A 99 -12.83 2.73 -13.85
N TYR A 100 -12.44 2.61 -12.57
CA TYR A 100 -13.40 2.42 -11.48
C TYR A 100 -13.93 3.75 -10.90
N LYS A 101 -13.29 4.87 -11.22
CA LYS A 101 -13.71 6.24 -10.93
C LYS A 101 -13.10 7.22 -11.94
N MET A 102 -13.62 8.46 -12.01
CA MET A 102 -13.17 9.45 -13.00
C MET A 102 -11.68 9.77 -12.95
N GLU A 103 -11.12 9.89 -11.74
CA GLU A 103 -9.70 10.24 -11.56
C GLU A 103 -8.73 9.18 -12.08
N VAL A 104 -9.23 8.03 -12.49
CA VAL A 104 -8.42 6.93 -13.00
C VAL A 104 -8.83 6.47 -14.39
N GLU A 105 -9.57 7.30 -15.15
CA GLU A 105 -10.00 6.98 -16.51
C GLU A 105 -8.83 6.75 -17.47
N ASP A 106 -7.73 7.47 -17.26
CA ASP A 106 -6.50 7.37 -18.05
C ASP A 106 -5.47 6.37 -17.50
N ALA A 107 -5.88 5.52 -16.56
CA ALA A 107 -5.01 4.46 -16.04
C ALA A 107 -4.71 3.42 -17.12
N ILE A 108 -3.46 3.00 -17.19
CA ILE A 108 -2.98 2.00 -18.16
C ILE A 108 -2.17 0.90 -17.47
N PRO A 109 -2.19 -0.34 -18.00
CA PRO A 109 -1.45 -1.47 -17.40
C PRO A 109 0.07 -1.33 -17.49
N TYR A 110 0.59 -0.41 -18.31
CA TYR A 110 2.01 -0.17 -18.53
C TYR A 110 2.61 0.90 -17.60
N ASN A 111 1.79 1.51 -16.73
CA ASN A 111 2.20 2.64 -15.89
C ASN A 111 3.46 2.36 -15.08
N ALA A 112 3.47 1.25 -14.33
CA ALA A 112 4.62 0.88 -13.50
C ALA A 112 5.88 0.58 -14.33
N ASP A 113 5.73 -0.06 -15.49
CA ASP A 113 6.82 -0.36 -16.42
C ASP A 113 7.43 0.92 -17.00
N ILE A 114 6.61 1.85 -17.47
CA ILE A 114 7.08 3.13 -18.02
C ILE A 114 7.86 3.92 -16.97
N MET A 115 7.31 4.06 -15.76
CA MET A 115 8.00 4.73 -14.66
C MET A 115 9.32 4.04 -14.31
N HIS A 116 9.34 2.70 -14.26
CA HIS A 116 10.54 1.92 -14.01
C HIS A 116 11.61 2.14 -15.10
N LYS A 117 11.22 2.11 -16.39
CA LYS A 117 12.13 2.33 -17.53
C LYS A 117 12.73 3.74 -17.58
N VAL A 118 11.99 4.74 -17.12
CA VAL A 118 12.52 6.10 -16.92
C VAL A 118 13.52 6.15 -15.78
N GLY A 119 13.52 5.15 -14.91
CA GLY A 119 14.48 4.97 -13.79
C GLY A 119 13.97 5.49 -12.45
N LEU A 120 12.67 5.51 -12.23
CA LEU A 120 12.11 5.71 -10.91
C LEU A 120 12.21 4.45 -10.05
N THR A 121 12.25 4.62 -8.74
CA THR A 121 11.96 3.54 -7.80
C THR A 121 10.44 3.36 -7.76
N VAL A 122 9.95 2.23 -8.27
CA VAL A 122 8.53 1.92 -8.37
C VAL A 122 8.16 0.79 -7.42
N ALA A 123 7.02 0.92 -6.72
CA ALA A 123 6.40 -0.14 -5.96
C ALA A 123 4.98 -0.44 -6.46
N ILE A 124 4.50 -1.64 -6.20
CA ILE A 124 3.11 -2.04 -6.40
C ILE A 124 2.43 -2.12 -5.03
N ASN A 125 1.30 -1.46 -4.90
CA ASN A 125 0.44 -1.48 -3.72
C ASN A 125 -0.98 -1.95 -4.09
N SER A 126 -1.82 -2.23 -3.08
CA SER A 126 -3.12 -2.82 -3.31
C SER A 126 -4.31 -1.96 -2.90
N ASP A 127 -4.25 -1.26 -1.78
CA ASP A 127 -5.38 -0.58 -1.11
C ASP A 127 -6.65 -1.46 -0.91
N ASP A 128 -6.47 -2.78 -0.99
CA ASP A 128 -7.55 -3.76 -0.91
C ASP A 128 -7.09 -4.99 -0.15
N ALA A 129 -7.92 -5.51 0.76
CA ALA A 129 -7.58 -6.64 1.64
C ALA A 129 -7.34 -7.93 0.86
N GLU A 130 -8.07 -8.17 -0.25
CA GLU A 130 -7.89 -9.34 -1.11
C GLU A 130 -6.58 -9.26 -1.88
N MET A 131 -6.29 -8.13 -2.50
CA MET A 131 -5.08 -7.94 -3.27
C MET A 131 -3.83 -7.90 -2.39
N ALA A 132 -3.93 -7.37 -1.16
CA ALA A 132 -2.84 -7.34 -0.20
C ALA A 132 -2.28 -8.74 0.10
N ARG A 133 -3.14 -9.77 0.07
CA ARG A 133 -2.76 -11.17 0.29
C ARG A 133 -1.98 -11.79 -0.89
N ARG A 134 -1.97 -11.14 -2.05
CA ARG A 134 -1.40 -11.67 -3.30
C ARG A 134 -0.57 -10.64 -4.06
N LEU A 135 0.15 -9.77 -3.36
CA LEU A 135 1.02 -8.76 -3.98
C LEU A 135 2.06 -9.36 -4.93
N ASN A 136 2.48 -10.59 -4.70
CA ASN A 136 3.32 -11.34 -5.64
C ASN A 136 2.65 -11.50 -7.02
N GLN A 137 1.33 -11.73 -7.06
CA GLN A 137 0.58 -11.83 -8.31
C GLN A 137 0.37 -10.45 -8.95
N GLU A 138 0.19 -9.40 -8.13
CA GLU A 138 0.13 -8.03 -8.62
C GLU A 138 1.46 -7.63 -9.28
N ALA A 139 2.60 -7.99 -8.69
CA ALA A 139 3.91 -7.81 -9.30
C ALA A 139 4.07 -8.59 -10.61
N ALA A 140 3.53 -9.81 -10.70
CA ALA A 140 3.57 -10.62 -11.92
C ALA A 140 2.87 -9.95 -13.12
N LYS A 141 1.85 -9.12 -12.87
CA LYS A 141 1.18 -8.36 -13.94
C LYS A 141 2.09 -7.34 -14.61
N VAL A 142 3.02 -6.74 -13.86
CA VAL A 142 4.01 -5.81 -14.42
C VAL A 142 4.96 -6.52 -15.40
N VAL A 143 5.35 -7.76 -15.10
CA VAL A 143 6.10 -8.62 -16.04
C VAL A 143 5.26 -8.87 -17.29
N LYS A 144 4.00 -9.27 -17.11
CA LYS A 144 3.12 -9.64 -18.21
C LYS A 144 2.81 -8.47 -19.15
N TYR A 145 2.53 -7.30 -18.61
CA TYR A 145 2.12 -6.15 -19.41
C TYR A 145 3.31 -5.35 -19.93
N GLY A 146 4.28 -5.03 -19.08
CA GLY A 146 5.37 -4.13 -19.40
C GLY A 146 6.68 -4.82 -19.83
N GLY A 147 6.83 -6.11 -19.54
CA GLY A 147 8.06 -6.85 -19.82
C GLY A 147 9.19 -6.51 -18.88
N VAL A 148 8.90 -6.02 -17.69
CA VAL A 148 9.88 -5.89 -16.60
C VAL A 148 10.39 -7.27 -16.23
N THR A 149 11.67 -7.40 -15.85
CA THR A 149 12.21 -8.68 -15.41
C THR A 149 11.52 -9.17 -14.14
N GLU A 150 11.46 -10.48 -13.93
CA GLU A 150 10.86 -11.07 -12.73
C GLU A 150 11.55 -10.59 -11.45
N GLU A 151 12.87 -10.41 -11.49
CA GLU A 151 13.61 -9.86 -10.35
C GLU A 151 13.20 -8.42 -10.03
N GLU A 152 13.09 -7.55 -11.02
CA GLU A 152 12.65 -6.17 -10.80
C GLU A 152 11.20 -6.10 -10.34
N ALA A 153 10.32 -6.95 -10.86
CA ALA A 153 8.94 -7.06 -10.42
C ALA A 153 8.85 -7.49 -8.94
N LEU A 154 9.66 -8.46 -8.51
CA LEU A 154 9.73 -8.84 -7.08
C LEU A 154 10.26 -7.69 -6.20
N LYS A 155 11.23 -6.91 -6.68
CA LYS A 155 11.69 -5.70 -5.96
C LYS A 155 10.57 -4.67 -5.77
N MET A 156 9.61 -4.58 -6.68
CA MET A 156 8.48 -3.64 -6.57
C MET A 156 7.54 -3.95 -5.40
N VAL A 157 7.58 -5.16 -4.85
CA VAL A 157 6.78 -5.56 -3.68
C VAL A 157 7.63 -5.93 -2.46
N THR A 158 8.94 -5.72 -2.52
CA THR A 158 9.88 -6.06 -1.44
C THR A 158 10.88 -4.93 -1.18
N LEU A 159 11.95 -4.86 -1.94
CA LEU A 159 13.06 -3.93 -1.73
C LEU A 159 12.68 -2.46 -2.01
N ASN A 160 11.87 -2.22 -3.06
CA ASN A 160 11.52 -0.84 -3.41
C ASN A 160 10.64 -0.17 -2.35
N PRO A 161 9.55 -0.80 -1.84
CA PRO A 161 8.83 -0.22 -0.70
C PRO A 161 9.71 -0.06 0.54
N ALA A 162 10.66 -0.98 0.80
CA ALA A 162 11.61 -0.81 1.90
C ALA A 162 12.52 0.42 1.72
N LYS A 163 12.95 0.71 0.49
CA LYS A 163 13.69 1.95 0.17
C LYS A 163 12.83 3.20 0.39
N MET A 164 11.56 3.17 -0.05
CA MET A 164 10.63 4.30 0.12
C MET A 164 10.34 4.60 1.59
N LEU A 165 10.34 3.57 2.43
CA LEU A 165 10.15 3.67 3.88
C LEU A 165 11.46 3.93 4.65
N HIS A 166 12.60 4.04 3.96
CA HIS A 166 13.93 4.23 4.56
C HIS A 166 14.35 3.12 5.54
N VAL A 167 13.91 1.87 5.29
CA VAL A 167 14.25 0.69 6.11
C VAL A 167 14.93 -0.42 5.30
N ALA A 168 15.42 -0.10 4.11
CA ALA A 168 16.05 -1.07 3.19
C ALA A 168 17.39 -1.62 3.70
N ASP A 169 17.99 -1.00 4.68
CA ASP A 169 19.14 -1.51 5.43
C ASP A 169 18.80 -2.74 6.30
N ARG A 170 17.57 -2.82 6.75
CA ARG A 170 17.08 -3.90 7.63
C ARG A 170 16.26 -4.96 6.92
N VAL A 171 15.38 -4.56 5.98
CA VAL A 171 14.37 -5.45 5.36
C VAL A 171 14.37 -5.36 3.83
N GLY A 172 13.47 -6.10 3.17
CA GLY A 172 13.19 -5.99 1.73
C GLY A 172 14.12 -6.81 0.83
N SER A 173 15.15 -7.48 1.36
CA SER A 173 16.01 -8.38 0.60
C SER A 173 16.68 -9.41 1.50
N LEU A 174 17.01 -10.57 0.92
CA LEU A 174 17.70 -11.67 1.61
C LEU A 174 19.21 -11.44 1.58
N LEU A 175 19.72 -10.69 2.55
CA LEU A 175 21.15 -10.44 2.73
C LEU A 175 21.56 -10.72 4.19
N PRO A 176 22.78 -11.25 4.43
CA PRO A 176 23.29 -11.40 5.78
C PRO A 176 23.26 -10.07 6.55
N GLY A 177 22.78 -10.11 7.80
CA GLY A 177 22.67 -8.92 8.66
C GLY A 177 21.34 -8.20 8.59
N LYS A 178 20.43 -8.61 7.72
CA LYS A 178 19.06 -8.11 7.69
C LYS A 178 18.13 -8.95 8.55
N ASP A 179 16.98 -8.39 8.88
CA ASP A 179 15.92 -9.08 9.61
C ASP A 179 15.46 -10.30 8.79
N ALA A 180 15.19 -11.40 9.46
CA ALA A 180 14.88 -12.68 8.81
C ALA A 180 13.39 -12.76 8.45
N ASP A 181 12.97 -11.90 7.50
CA ASP A 181 11.62 -11.86 6.92
C ASP A 181 11.64 -12.65 5.61
N VAL A 182 11.12 -13.88 5.64
CA VAL A 182 11.23 -14.84 4.54
C VAL A 182 9.89 -15.51 4.28
N VAL A 183 9.52 -15.63 3.02
CA VAL A 183 8.41 -16.48 2.58
C VAL A 183 8.97 -17.63 1.75
N VAL A 184 8.62 -18.86 2.13
CA VAL A 184 8.94 -20.07 1.35
C VAL A 184 7.73 -20.43 0.50
N TRP A 185 7.93 -20.54 -0.81
CA TRP A 185 6.88 -20.81 -1.77
C TRP A 185 6.94 -22.24 -2.32
N SER A 186 5.78 -22.76 -2.73
CA SER A 186 5.68 -24.08 -3.39
C SER A 186 6.16 -24.08 -4.84
N ASP A 187 6.25 -22.90 -5.47
CA ASP A 187 6.62 -22.66 -6.86
C ASP A 187 7.21 -21.25 -6.97
N HIS A 188 7.55 -20.81 -8.18
CA HIS A 188 8.04 -19.45 -8.41
C HIS A 188 7.04 -18.42 -7.86
N PRO A 189 7.46 -17.43 -7.04
CA PRO A 189 6.56 -16.53 -6.33
C PRO A 189 5.60 -15.75 -7.24
N LEU A 190 5.97 -15.47 -8.49
CA LEU A 190 5.11 -14.77 -9.46
C LEU A 190 4.09 -15.70 -10.16
N SER A 191 4.14 -17.01 -9.90
CA SER A 191 3.15 -17.96 -10.43
C SER A 191 1.82 -17.84 -9.69
N ILE A 192 0.69 -17.86 -10.43
CA ILE A 192 -0.66 -17.92 -9.84
C ILE A 192 -0.92 -19.22 -9.07
N TYR A 193 -0.11 -20.26 -9.30
CA TYR A 193 -0.18 -21.53 -8.58
C TYR A 193 0.68 -21.57 -7.33
N ALA A 194 1.57 -20.59 -7.14
CA ALA A 194 2.44 -20.54 -5.97
C ALA A 194 1.63 -20.36 -4.69
N LYS A 195 1.94 -21.19 -3.69
CA LYS A 195 1.35 -21.14 -2.36
C LYS A 195 2.45 -20.86 -1.34
N SER A 196 2.20 -19.96 -0.40
CA SER A 196 3.08 -19.81 0.75
C SER A 196 3.09 -21.13 1.55
N LEU A 197 4.27 -21.70 1.76
CA LEU A 197 4.49 -22.86 2.63
C LEU A 197 4.82 -22.42 4.05
N TYR A 198 5.69 -21.43 4.16
CA TYR A 198 6.03 -20.79 5.44
C TYR A 198 6.10 -19.28 5.25
N THR A 199 5.62 -18.55 6.26
CA THR A 199 5.89 -17.12 6.42
C THR A 199 6.66 -16.94 7.72
N ILE A 200 7.85 -16.39 7.61
CA ILE A 200 8.79 -16.18 8.71
C ILE A 200 8.96 -14.68 8.86
N VAL A 201 8.82 -14.17 10.06
CA VAL A 201 9.02 -12.76 10.40
C VAL A 201 9.99 -12.71 11.58
N ASP A 202 11.06 -11.97 11.44
CA ASP A 202 12.08 -11.84 12.50
C ASP A 202 12.66 -13.20 12.95
N GLY A 203 12.74 -14.17 12.00
CA GLY A 203 13.18 -15.54 12.26
C GLY A 203 12.15 -16.46 12.91
N ALA A 204 10.96 -15.96 13.28
CA ALA A 204 9.88 -16.76 13.84
C ALA A 204 8.87 -17.18 12.76
N ILE A 205 8.42 -18.45 12.80
CA ILE A 205 7.41 -18.97 11.87
C ILE A 205 6.03 -18.49 12.31
N TYR A 206 5.43 -17.57 11.54
CA TYR A 206 4.06 -17.07 11.76
C TYR A 206 3.01 -17.85 10.99
N PHE A 207 3.37 -18.42 9.86
CA PHE A 207 2.48 -19.27 9.08
C PHE A 207 3.21 -20.55 8.66
N ASP A 208 2.50 -21.68 8.83
CA ASP A 208 2.92 -23.01 8.41
C ASP A 208 1.73 -23.67 7.72
N ARG A 209 1.84 -23.89 6.40
CA ARG A 209 0.77 -24.45 5.55
C ARG A 209 0.23 -25.77 6.11
N LYS A 210 1.10 -26.66 6.56
CA LYS A 210 0.66 -27.95 7.06
C LYS A 210 -0.20 -27.82 8.33
N LYS A 211 0.21 -26.94 9.25
CA LYS A 211 -0.59 -26.68 10.46
C LYS A 211 -1.90 -25.98 10.15
N ASP A 212 -1.92 -25.09 9.17
CA ASP A 212 -3.13 -24.43 8.70
C ASP A 212 -4.11 -25.45 8.11
N ASP A 213 -3.65 -26.33 7.21
CA ASP A 213 -4.46 -27.38 6.61
C ASP A 213 -5.03 -28.34 7.69
N GLU A 214 -4.24 -28.71 8.69
CA GLU A 214 -4.68 -29.52 9.83
C GLU A 214 -5.76 -28.79 10.67
N MET A 215 -5.60 -27.48 10.85
CA MET A 215 -6.59 -26.66 11.56
C MET A 215 -7.89 -26.53 10.77
N GLN A 216 -7.82 -26.27 9.47
CA GLN A 216 -9.00 -26.19 8.59
C GLN A 216 -9.79 -27.51 8.62
N GLN A 217 -9.10 -28.66 8.58
CA GLN A 217 -9.77 -29.96 8.72
C GLN A 217 -10.53 -30.09 10.05
N LYS A 218 -9.95 -29.61 11.16
CA LYS A 218 -10.65 -29.61 12.45
C LYS A 218 -11.86 -28.69 12.48
N VAL A 219 -11.72 -27.51 11.89
CA VAL A 219 -12.84 -26.54 11.73
C VAL A 219 -13.97 -27.15 10.91
N ASP A 220 -13.68 -27.80 9.79
CA ASP A 220 -14.68 -28.44 8.92
C ASP A 220 -15.37 -29.63 9.63
N GLN A 221 -14.62 -30.41 10.38
CA GLN A 221 -15.18 -31.50 11.18
C GLN A 221 -16.13 -30.96 12.25
N GLU A 222 -15.73 -29.91 12.97
CA GLU A 222 -16.54 -29.28 14.00
C GLU A 222 -17.77 -28.59 13.43
N ARG A 223 -17.64 -27.86 12.31
CA ARG A 223 -18.77 -27.30 11.56
C ARG A 223 -19.77 -28.39 11.17
N THR A 224 -19.28 -29.49 10.61
CA THR A 224 -20.13 -30.64 10.24
C THR A 224 -20.84 -31.21 11.46
N ARG A 225 -20.14 -31.36 12.58
CA ARG A 225 -20.73 -31.85 13.84
C ARG A 225 -21.84 -30.92 14.34
N LEU A 226 -21.60 -29.62 14.35
CA LEU A 226 -22.58 -28.62 14.79
C LEU A 226 -23.80 -28.58 13.88
N VAL A 227 -23.61 -28.57 12.54
CA VAL A 227 -24.71 -28.61 11.57
C VAL A 227 -25.57 -29.88 11.74
N ARG A 228 -24.95 -31.02 11.95
CA ARG A 228 -25.69 -32.27 12.23
C ARG A 228 -26.50 -32.18 13.53
N LYS A 229 -25.92 -31.61 14.59
CA LYS A 229 -26.61 -31.39 15.86
C LYS A 229 -27.80 -30.45 15.66
N MET A 230 -27.62 -29.31 15.03
CA MET A 230 -28.69 -28.33 14.75
C MET A 230 -29.82 -28.96 13.93
N ASN A 231 -29.48 -29.72 12.90
CA ASN A 231 -30.50 -30.43 12.08
C ASN A 231 -31.25 -31.52 12.89
N GLY A 232 -30.57 -32.18 13.84
CA GLY A 232 -31.21 -33.13 14.76
C GLY A 232 -32.23 -32.44 15.64
N GLU A 233 -31.83 -31.34 16.30
CA GLU A 233 -32.70 -30.54 17.15
C GLU A 233 -33.92 -29.98 16.38
N LYS A 234 -33.68 -29.46 15.16
CA LYS A 234 -34.77 -28.99 14.28
C LYS A 234 -35.78 -30.10 13.98
N ARG A 235 -35.32 -31.35 13.69
CA ARG A 235 -36.17 -32.47 13.43
C ARG A 235 -36.98 -32.93 14.65
N SER A 236 -36.44 -32.71 15.85
CA SER A 236 -37.11 -33.00 17.12
C SER A 236 -38.11 -31.91 17.55
N GLY A 237 -38.28 -30.86 16.75
CA GLY A 237 -39.25 -29.77 17.04
C GLY A 237 -38.68 -28.61 17.88
N ALA A 238 -37.39 -28.54 18.04
CA ALA A 238 -36.78 -27.37 18.69
C ALA A 238 -37.07 -26.08 17.90
N PRO A 239 -37.29 -24.93 18.57
CA PRO A 239 -37.51 -23.66 17.90
C PRO A 239 -36.28 -23.25 17.10
N VAL A 240 -36.49 -22.82 15.86
CA VAL A 240 -35.42 -22.37 14.95
C VAL A 240 -35.60 -20.89 14.67
N ILE A 241 -34.53 -20.15 14.76
CA ILE A 241 -34.49 -18.79 14.27
C ILE A 241 -34.05 -18.87 12.79
N PRO A 242 -34.87 -18.38 11.84
CA PRO A 242 -34.44 -18.30 10.44
C PRO A 242 -33.15 -17.50 10.32
N ALA A 243 -32.24 -17.96 9.46
CA ALA A 243 -31.06 -17.16 9.14
C ALA A 243 -31.51 -15.80 8.58
N GLN A 244 -31.00 -14.75 9.16
CA GLN A 244 -31.20 -13.39 8.67
C GLN A 244 -29.96 -13.03 7.83
N PRO A 245 -30.12 -12.40 6.66
CA PRO A 245 -28.99 -11.89 5.92
C PRO A 245 -28.19 -10.92 6.80
N SER A 246 -26.90 -11.18 6.97
CA SER A 246 -26.03 -10.19 7.59
C SER A 246 -25.45 -9.31 6.50
N TYR A 247 -25.58 -7.99 6.70
CA TYR A 247 -24.97 -7.01 5.81
C TYR A 247 -23.65 -6.59 6.43
N GLN A 248 -22.54 -6.89 5.76
CA GLN A 248 -21.25 -6.36 6.12
C GLN A 248 -20.93 -5.18 5.23
N MET A 249 -20.80 -3.98 5.83
CA MET A 249 -20.27 -2.83 5.10
C MET A 249 -18.77 -3.02 4.94
N MET A 250 -18.31 -3.27 3.72
CA MET A 250 -16.90 -3.19 3.41
C MET A 250 -16.52 -1.72 3.29
N HIS A 251 -15.67 -1.26 4.21
CA HIS A 251 -15.07 0.06 4.09
C HIS A 251 -13.95 -0.01 3.05
N SER A 252 -14.12 0.73 1.96
CA SER A 252 -13.02 1.00 1.04
C SER A 252 -12.26 2.24 1.50
N CYS A 253 -10.93 2.27 1.32
CA CYS A 253 -10.13 3.47 1.53
C CYS A 253 -10.58 4.55 0.55
N HIS A 254 -11.20 5.60 1.06
CA HIS A 254 -11.53 6.80 0.31
C HIS A 254 -10.74 7.97 0.86
N ASP A 255 -10.07 8.67 -0.02
CA ASP A 255 -9.22 9.83 0.33
C ASP A 255 -9.99 11.02 0.92
N HIS A 256 -11.33 10.98 0.97
CA HIS A 256 -12.15 12.13 1.41
C HIS A 256 -13.34 11.80 2.30
N GLY A 257 -13.26 10.78 3.14
CA GLY A 257 -14.24 10.54 4.21
C GLY A 257 -15.69 10.26 3.77
N HIS A 258 -15.94 10.03 2.49
CA HIS A 258 -17.23 9.57 1.99
C HIS A 258 -17.20 8.06 1.84
N SER A 259 -17.72 7.36 2.84
CA SER A 259 -17.91 5.91 2.77
C SER A 259 -19.01 5.57 1.77
N HIS A 260 -18.66 5.22 0.55
CA HIS A 260 -19.55 4.42 -0.28
C HIS A 260 -19.33 2.95 0.10
N GLY A 261 -20.10 2.48 1.07
CA GLY A 261 -20.08 1.07 1.46
C GLY A 261 -20.67 0.22 0.34
N LEU A 262 -19.91 -0.76 -0.14
CA LEU A 262 -20.49 -1.87 -0.89
C LEU A 262 -21.23 -2.77 0.11
N LEU A 263 -22.52 -2.94 -0.09
CA LEU A 263 -23.31 -3.94 0.64
C LEU A 263 -22.99 -5.32 0.06
N VAL A 264 -22.22 -6.10 0.80
CA VAL A 264 -22.04 -7.54 0.47
C VAL A 264 -23.11 -8.30 1.23
N ILE A 265 -23.96 -8.99 0.49
CA ILE A 265 -24.93 -9.93 1.04
C ILE A 265 -24.22 -11.28 1.10
N ASP A 266 -23.80 -11.69 2.30
CA ASP A 266 -23.41 -13.09 2.52
C ASP A 266 -24.68 -13.94 2.51
N ILE A 267 -24.87 -14.68 1.43
CA ILE A 267 -25.87 -15.74 1.35
C ILE A 267 -25.17 -17.00 1.87
N GLU A 268 -25.37 -17.31 3.15
CA GLU A 268 -25.04 -18.62 3.69
C GLU A 268 -25.96 -19.74 3.16
#